data_fe582e86e7c9282613b12bb4dd7cb34d
#
_entry.id   fe582e86e7c9282613b12bb4dd7cb34d
#
_cell.length_a   1.000
_cell.length_b   1.000
_cell.length_c   1.000
_cell.angle_alpha   90.00
_cell.angle_beta   90.00
_cell.angle_gamma   90.00
#
_symmetry.space_group_name_H-M   'P 1'
#
loop_
_entity.id
_entity.type
_entity.pdbx_description
1 polymer ?
#
loop_
_entity_poly.entity_id
_entity_poly.type
_entity_poly.pdbx_seq_one_letter_code
_entity_poly.pdbx_strand_id
1 'polypeptide(L)'
;MRLKRVGHVALMVANEDRSRAFYRDVMGFDVSEQDPEHGGTFMTLGDNFHTIDVFPHPEPQNAEMPKRGQVGLFHIAFEVGSYADLRDAYCSLQNHNVEISHCTDHISQRSIYFADPDGNRLEIYYEVPDALQRYNEDNPRGDEDVPLEVTKPGAPLPPWLEEDWPSR
;
A
#
# COMPACT_ATOMS: atom_id res chain seq x y z
N MET A 1 -16.61 24.78 -3.86
CA MET A 1 -15.37 24.36 -3.14
C MET A 1 -14.46 23.68 -4.16
N ARG A 2 -13.13 23.91 -4.11
CA ARG A 2 -12.16 23.26 -5.00
C ARG A 2 -11.07 22.60 -4.15
N LEU A 3 -11.16 21.27 -4.01
CA LEU A 3 -10.14 20.48 -3.31
C LEU A 3 -8.90 20.37 -4.20
N LYS A 4 -7.72 20.28 -3.56
CA LYS A 4 -6.44 20.15 -4.27
C LYS A 4 -6.01 18.69 -4.40
N ARG A 5 -6.09 17.94 -3.29
CA ARG A 5 -5.68 16.52 -3.18
C ARG A 5 -6.21 15.90 -1.89
N VAL A 6 -6.09 14.60 -1.74
CA VAL A 6 -6.09 13.95 -0.41
C VAL A 6 -4.81 14.38 0.29
N GLY A 7 -4.88 14.93 1.49
CA GLY A 7 -3.73 15.41 2.25
C GLY A 7 -3.03 14.26 2.97
N HIS A 8 -3.79 13.56 3.80
CA HIS A 8 -3.33 12.43 4.60
C HIS A 8 -4.48 11.47 4.88
N VAL A 9 -4.15 10.30 5.37
CA VAL A 9 -5.09 9.32 5.94
C VAL A 9 -4.73 9.09 7.39
N ALA A 10 -5.70 9.26 8.31
CA ALA A 10 -5.54 8.98 9.72
C ALA A 10 -6.15 7.63 10.06
N LEU A 11 -5.37 6.77 10.71
CA LEU A 11 -5.74 5.41 11.10
C LEU A 11 -5.78 5.30 12.63
N MET A 12 -6.84 4.69 13.13
CA MET A 12 -6.87 4.25 14.52
C MET A 12 -6.29 2.85 14.60
N VAL A 13 -5.27 2.65 15.47
CA VAL A 13 -4.51 1.41 15.54
C VAL A 13 -4.55 0.82 16.95
N ALA A 14 -4.54 -0.49 17.06
CA ALA A 14 -4.55 -1.16 18.36
C ALA A 14 -3.23 -0.99 19.12
N ASN A 15 -2.12 -0.84 18.40
CA ASN A 15 -0.80 -0.61 18.99
C ASN A 15 0.01 0.34 18.11
N GLU A 16 0.20 1.58 18.59
CA GLU A 16 0.90 2.64 17.86
C GLU A 16 2.35 2.28 17.52
N ASP A 17 3.11 1.73 18.48
CA ASP A 17 4.52 1.37 18.26
C ASP A 17 4.67 0.32 17.17
N ARG A 18 3.79 -0.68 17.14
CA ARG A 18 3.75 -1.73 16.12
C ARG A 18 3.42 -1.15 14.75
N SER A 19 2.41 -0.31 14.67
CA SER A 19 1.97 0.27 13.39
C SER A 19 2.99 1.29 12.88
N ARG A 20 3.57 2.14 13.76
CA ARG A 20 4.69 3.01 13.43
C ARG A 20 5.89 2.24 12.87
N ALA A 21 6.29 1.14 13.54
CA ALA A 21 7.38 0.30 13.06
C ALA A 21 7.07 -0.30 11.68
N PHE A 22 5.85 -0.77 11.45
CA PHE A 22 5.44 -1.29 10.16
C PHE A 22 5.54 -0.23 9.04
N TYR A 23 4.95 0.94 9.23
CA TYR A 23 4.99 1.99 8.20
C TYR A 23 6.42 2.52 7.98
N ARG A 24 7.27 2.58 9.02
CA ARG A 24 8.65 2.99 8.88
C ARG A 24 9.52 1.90 8.24
N ASP A 25 9.53 0.70 8.79
CA ASP A 25 10.54 -0.33 8.46
C ASP A 25 10.14 -1.16 7.23
N VAL A 26 8.84 -1.35 7.00
CA VAL A 26 8.32 -2.12 5.85
C VAL A 26 7.98 -1.22 4.68
N MET A 27 7.27 -0.10 4.97
CA MET A 27 6.73 0.80 3.95
C MET A 27 7.65 1.97 3.60
N GLY A 28 8.72 2.21 4.39
CA GLY A 28 9.70 3.26 4.10
C GLY A 28 9.27 4.68 4.45
N PHE A 29 8.31 4.84 5.37
CA PHE A 29 7.90 6.17 5.85
C PHE A 29 8.90 6.72 6.87
N ASP A 30 9.13 8.02 6.82
CA ASP A 30 9.80 8.76 7.88
C ASP A 30 8.79 9.26 8.92
N VAL A 31 9.19 9.30 10.19
CA VAL A 31 8.40 9.90 11.27
C VAL A 31 8.64 11.40 11.27
N SER A 32 7.61 12.19 10.99
CA SER A 32 7.67 13.66 11.02
C SER A 32 7.48 14.20 12.43
N GLU A 33 6.55 13.61 13.18
CA GLU A 33 6.21 14.04 14.54
C GLU A 33 5.59 12.90 15.34
N GLN A 34 5.80 12.92 16.66
CA GLN A 34 5.04 12.17 17.65
C GLN A 34 4.40 13.17 18.61
N ASP A 35 3.08 13.07 18.80
CA ASP A 35 2.36 13.94 19.73
C ASP A 35 2.44 13.35 21.15
N PRO A 36 3.18 13.99 22.07
CA PRO A 36 3.33 13.50 23.44
C PRO A 36 2.09 13.75 24.31
N GLU A 37 1.18 14.64 23.91
CA GLU A 37 0.03 15.06 24.71
C GLU A 37 -1.21 14.20 24.42
N HIS A 38 -1.49 13.93 23.14
CA HIS A 38 -2.71 13.24 22.72
C HIS A 38 -2.43 11.83 22.14
N GLY A 39 -1.16 11.48 22.03
CA GLY A 39 -0.71 10.29 21.29
C GLY A 39 -0.87 10.47 19.79
N GLY A 40 -0.21 9.61 19.06
CA GLY A 40 -0.25 9.64 17.61
C GLY A 40 1.11 9.94 16.99
N THR A 41 1.33 9.29 15.85
CA THR A 41 2.55 9.46 15.06
C THR A 41 2.17 9.91 13.66
N PHE A 42 2.80 10.98 13.20
CA PHE A 42 2.64 11.56 11.86
C PHE A 42 3.79 11.11 10.99
N MET A 43 3.50 10.54 9.83
CA MET A 43 4.50 9.87 8.98
C MET A 43 4.40 10.35 7.54
N THR A 44 5.55 10.51 6.88
CA THR A 44 5.67 11.10 5.55
C THR A 44 6.44 10.22 4.58
N LEU A 45 6.16 10.38 3.28
CA LEU A 45 6.99 9.90 2.17
C LEU A 45 7.95 10.97 1.63
N GLY A 46 8.05 12.12 2.34
CA GLY A 46 8.95 13.22 1.99
C GLY A 46 8.31 14.41 1.26
N ASP A 47 7.18 14.20 0.59
CA ASP A 47 6.53 15.26 -0.21
C ASP A 47 5.66 16.23 0.62
N ASN A 48 5.25 15.79 1.80
CA ASN A 48 4.36 16.51 2.71
C ASN A 48 4.82 16.35 4.15
N PHE A 49 4.26 17.17 5.05
CA PHE A 49 4.49 17.01 6.46
C PHE A 49 4.05 15.63 6.97
N HIS A 50 2.91 15.13 6.49
CA HIS A 50 2.41 13.79 6.80
C HIS A 50 1.56 13.23 5.65
N THR A 51 1.54 11.90 5.54
CA THR A 51 0.78 11.13 4.54
C THR A 51 -0.09 10.08 5.22
N ILE A 52 0.47 9.40 6.22
CA ILE A 52 -0.22 8.47 7.12
C ILE A 52 -0.03 8.94 8.55
N ASP A 53 -1.13 9.01 9.29
CA ASP A 53 -1.12 9.27 10.72
C ASP A 53 -1.67 8.04 11.44
N VAL A 54 -1.03 7.63 12.53
CA VAL A 54 -1.51 6.52 13.36
C VAL A 54 -1.83 7.02 14.75
N PHE A 55 -3.05 6.77 15.22
CA PHE A 55 -3.55 7.15 16.54
C PHE A 55 -3.90 5.91 17.35
N PRO A 56 -3.46 5.80 18.62
CA PRO A 56 -3.78 4.65 19.44
C PRO A 56 -5.29 4.59 19.74
N HIS A 57 -5.84 3.38 19.65
CA HIS A 57 -7.22 3.15 20.11
C HIS A 57 -7.30 3.41 21.62
N PRO A 58 -8.31 4.16 22.14
CA PRO A 58 -8.40 4.51 23.55
C PRO A 58 -8.57 3.28 24.46
N GLU A 59 -9.11 2.20 23.93
CA GLU A 59 -9.27 0.90 24.59
C GLU A 59 -8.75 -0.23 23.70
N PRO A 60 -7.41 -0.43 23.58
CA PRO A 60 -6.81 -1.36 22.62
C PRO A 60 -7.33 -2.81 22.74
N GLN A 61 -7.70 -3.23 23.97
CA GLN A 61 -8.25 -4.57 24.23
C GLN A 61 -9.63 -4.79 23.60
N ASN A 62 -10.32 -3.71 23.24
CA ASN A 62 -11.64 -3.72 22.59
C ASN A 62 -11.57 -3.37 21.10
N ALA A 63 -10.36 -3.14 20.56
CA ALA A 63 -10.18 -2.81 19.17
C ALA A 63 -10.66 -3.96 18.26
N GLU A 64 -11.55 -3.64 17.33
CA GLU A 64 -12.01 -4.59 16.32
C GLU A 64 -11.30 -4.32 14.99
N MET A 65 -10.76 -5.40 14.40
CA MET A 65 -10.15 -5.33 13.06
C MET A 65 -11.21 -5.07 11.98
N PRO A 66 -10.85 -4.39 10.87
CA PRO A 66 -11.73 -4.22 9.72
C PRO A 66 -12.23 -5.57 9.20
N LYS A 67 -13.55 -5.69 8.97
CA LYS A 67 -14.17 -6.95 8.51
C LYS A 67 -14.44 -6.89 7.01
N ARG A 68 -14.22 -8.01 6.31
CA ARG A 68 -14.57 -8.13 4.89
C ARG A 68 -16.06 -7.86 4.66
N GLY A 69 -16.37 -7.01 3.68
CA GLY A 69 -17.74 -6.62 3.36
C GLY A 69 -18.30 -5.48 4.20
N GLN A 70 -17.50 -4.92 5.09
CA GLN A 70 -17.85 -3.71 5.82
C GLN A 70 -17.83 -2.50 4.89
N VAL A 71 -18.82 -1.63 4.98
CA VAL A 71 -18.84 -0.35 4.25
C VAL A 71 -17.83 0.60 4.88
N GLY A 72 -16.93 1.17 4.08
CA GLY A 72 -15.89 2.09 4.54
C GLY A 72 -14.74 2.17 3.56
N LEU A 73 -13.54 2.42 4.05
CA LEU A 73 -12.32 2.40 3.25
C LEU A 73 -12.06 0.99 2.74
N PHE A 74 -11.93 0.85 1.41
CA PHE A 74 -11.67 -0.44 0.78
C PHE A 74 -10.19 -0.82 0.88
N HIS A 75 -9.29 0.07 0.48
CA HIS A 75 -7.85 0.00 0.66
C HIS A 75 -7.21 1.40 0.55
N ILE A 76 -5.94 1.49 0.89
CA ILE A 76 -5.07 2.64 0.58
C ILE A 76 -4.04 2.14 -0.41
N ALA A 77 -3.94 2.81 -1.57
CA ALA A 77 -2.98 2.48 -2.61
C ALA A 77 -1.81 3.48 -2.62
N PHE A 78 -0.59 2.95 -2.70
CA PHE A 78 0.65 3.69 -2.79
C PHE A 78 1.32 3.40 -4.14
N GLU A 79 1.54 4.44 -4.91
CA GLU A 79 2.23 4.36 -6.19
C GLU A 79 3.74 4.40 -5.98
N VAL A 80 4.46 3.52 -6.68
CA VAL A 80 5.93 3.54 -6.75
C VAL A 80 6.40 4.16 -8.06
N GLY A 81 7.61 4.75 -8.02
CA GLY A 81 8.16 5.53 -9.14
C GLY A 81 8.61 4.69 -10.33
N SER A 82 8.90 3.41 -10.12
CA SER A 82 9.38 2.50 -11.18
C SER A 82 8.96 1.06 -10.93
N TYR A 83 9.07 0.24 -11.98
CA TYR A 83 8.83 -1.21 -11.84
C TYR A 83 9.88 -1.90 -10.95
N ALA A 84 11.10 -1.37 -10.92
CA ALA A 84 12.13 -1.83 -9.99
C ALA A 84 11.74 -1.58 -8.54
N ASP A 85 11.14 -0.41 -8.24
CA ASP A 85 10.64 -0.10 -6.90
C ASP A 85 9.48 -1.03 -6.50
N LEU A 86 8.63 -1.46 -7.45
CA LEU A 86 7.59 -2.46 -7.18
C LEU A 86 8.20 -3.81 -6.77
N ARG A 87 9.27 -4.23 -7.45
CA ARG A 87 10.04 -5.42 -7.10
C ARG A 87 10.67 -5.30 -5.71
N ASP A 88 11.26 -4.14 -5.40
CA ASP A 88 11.87 -3.88 -4.10
C ASP A 88 10.81 -3.89 -2.98
N ALA A 89 9.63 -3.34 -3.24
CA ALA A 89 8.48 -3.40 -2.33
C ALA A 89 8.05 -4.84 -2.07
N TYR A 90 7.95 -5.68 -3.11
CA TYR A 90 7.65 -7.10 -2.96
C TYR A 90 8.69 -7.81 -2.08
N CYS A 91 9.98 -7.56 -2.33
CA CYS A 91 11.07 -8.12 -1.53
C CYS A 91 11.01 -7.63 -0.08
N SER A 92 10.70 -6.36 0.16
CA SER A 92 10.54 -5.81 1.50
C SER A 92 9.45 -6.52 2.28
N LEU A 93 8.27 -6.68 1.69
CA LEU A 93 7.15 -7.42 2.31
C LEU A 93 7.55 -8.85 2.68
N GLN A 94 8.21 -9.56 1.76
CA GLN A 94 8.69 -10.93 1.99
C GLN A 94 9.73 -10.99 3.13
N ASN A 95 10.70 -10.08 3.14
CA ASN A 95 11.77 -10.04 4.14
C ASN A 95 11.25 -9.75 5.55
N HIS A 96 10.16 -8.99 5.64
CA HIS A 96 9.49 -8.68 6.90
C HIS A 96 8.36 -9.67 7.26
N ASN A 97 8.22 -10.76 6.48
CA ASN A 97 7.18 -11.77 6.65
C ASN A 97 5.76 -11.19 6.64
N VAL A 98 5.53 -10.14 5.84
CA VAL A 98 4.19 -9.61 5.60
C VAL A 98 3.49 -10.52 4.59
N GLU A 99 2.28 -10.97 4.93
CA GLU A 99 1.48 -11.81 4.05
C GLU A 99 0.97 -11.01 2.86
N ILE A 100 1.41 -11.37 1.64
CA ILE A 100 0.87 -10.85 0.39
C ILE A 100 -0.41 -11.64 0.08
N SER A 101 -1.56 -10.98 0.07
CA SER A 101 -2.84 -11.62 -0.17
C SER A 101 -3.03 -12.06 -1.61
N HIS A 102 -2.62 -11.22 -2.56
CA HIS A 102 -2.61 -11.50 -4.00
C HIS A 102 -1.83 -10.40 -4.74
N CYS A 103 -1.50 -10.69 -5.99
CA CYS A 103 -0.97 -9.70 -6.95
C CYS A 103 -1.82 -9.74 -8.21
N THR A 104 -1.95 -8.60 -8.90
CA THR A 104 -2.81 -8.46 -10.06
C THR A 104 -2.14 -7.61 -11.14
N ASP A 105 -2.26 -8.05 -12.39
CA ASP A 105 -1.98 -7.24 -13.58
C ASP A 105 -3.29 -6.63 -14.06
N HIS A 106 -3.39 -5.30 -13.99
CA HIS A 106 -4.52 -4.51 -14.45
C HIS A 106 -4.29 -3.90 -15.84
N ILE A 107 -3.34 -4.44 -16.62
CA ILE A 107 -2.92 -3.94 -17.95
C ILE A 107 -2.17 -2.61 -17.86
N SER A 108 -2.76 -1.61 -17.20
CA SER A 108 -2.15 -0.28 -17.02
C SER A 108 -1.27 -0.19 -15.79
N GLN A 109 -1.48 -1.09 -14.82
CA GLN A 109 -0.69 -1.16 -13.58
C GLN A 109 -0.54 -2.60 -13.10
N ARG A 110 0.51 -2.86 -12.32
CA ARG A 110 0.68 -4.09 -11.55
C ARG A 110 0.69 -3.78 -10.07
N SER A 111 -0.07 -4.55 -9.32
CA SER A 111 -0.40 -4.27 -7.92
C SER A 111 -0.08 -5.44 -7.01
N ILE A 112 0.38 -5.12 -5.80
CA ILE A 112 0.63 -6.04 -4.68
C ILE A 112 -0.33 -5.67 -3.56
N TYR A 113 -1.17 -6.61 -3.12
CA TYR A 113 -2.16 -6.40 -2.08
C TYR A 113 -1.79 -7.14 -0.80
N PHE A 114 -1.87 -6.44 0.33
CA PHE A 114 -1.54 -6.94 1.66
C PHE A 114 -2.33 -6.19 2.72
N ALA A 115 -2.01 -6.36 3.99
CA ALA A 115 -2.62 -5.60 5.09
C ALA A 115 -1.55 -5.10 6.05
N ASP A 116 -1.86 -3.96 6.72
CA ASP A 116 -1.09 -3.51 7.85
C ASP A 116 -1.36 -4.39 9.10
N PRO A 117 -0.65 -4.20 10.23
CA PRO A 117 -0.84 -5.00 11.43
C PRO A 117 -2.25 -4.92 12.06
N ASP A 118 -3.02 -3.89 11.73
CA ASP A 118 -4.40 -3.67 12.19
C ASP A 118 -5.44 -4.11 11.15
N GLY A 119 -5.02 -4.79 10.06
CA GLY A 119 -5.89 -5.35 9.04
C GLY A 119 -6.43 -4.31 8.06
N ASN A 120 -5.91 -3.08 8.05
CA ASN A 120 -6.21 -2.14 6.98
C ASN A 120 -5.61 -2.66 5.68
N ARG A 121 -6.43 -2.74 4.65
CA ARG A 121 -5.99 -3.24 3.33
C ARG A 121 -5.14 -2.19 2.65
N LEU A 122 -4.00 -2.62 2.15
CA LEU A 122 -3.03 -1.78 1.45
C LEU A 122 -2.75 -2.36 0.07
N GLU A 123 -2.38 -1.47 -0.83
CA GLU A 123 -1.90 -1.76 -2.17
C GLU A 123 -0.61 -1.00 -2.41
N ILE A 124 0.38 -1.65 -3.02
CA ILE A 124 1.52 -0.97 -3.65
C ILE A 124 1.43 -1.29 -5.13
N TYR A 125 1.49 -0.25 -5.99
CA TYR A 125 1.37 -0.45 -7.42
C TYR A 125 2.36 0.42 -8.21
N TYR A 126 2.69 -0.06 -9.40
CA TYR A 126 3.35 0.72 -10.44
C TYR A 126 2.39 0.86 -11.63
N GLU A 127 2.17 2.10 -12.04
CA GLU A 127 1.38 2.46 -13.22
C GLU A 127 2.30 2.78 -14.39
N VAL A 128 2.00 2.28 -15.58
CA VAL A 128 2.79 2.58 -16.76
C VAL A 128 2.59 4.03 -17.20
N PRO A 129 3.63 4.69 -17.76
CA PRO A 129 3.55 6.09 -18.15
C PRO A 129 2.46 6.43 -19.18
N ASP A 130 2.03 5.44 -19.97
CA ASP A 130 1.00 5.55 -21.00
C ASP A 130 -0.37 5.00 -20.54
N ALA A 131 -0.59 4.82 -19.23
CA ALA A 131 -1.81 4.23 -18.69
C ALA A 131 -3.09 4.86 -19.27
N LEU A 132 -3.19 6.20 -19.29
CA LEU A 132 -4.35 6.90 -19.86
C LEU A 132 -4.59 6.60 -21.34
N GLN A 133 -3.54 6.30 -22.11
CA GLN A 133 -3.66 5.98 -23.53
C GLN A 133 -4.14 4.55 -23.76
N ARG A 134 -3.96 3.68 -22.76
CA ARG A 134 -4.46 2.30 -22.77
C ARG A 134 -5.96 2.23 -22.53
N TYR A 135 -6.50 3.26 -21.83
CA TYR A 135 -7.93 3.49 -21.68
C TYR A 135 -8.42 4.37 -22.81
N ASN A 136 -8.87 3.80 -23.90
CA ASN A 136 -9.40 4.52 -25.06
C ASN A 136 -10.75 3.95 -25.50
N GLU A 137 -11.36 4.56 -26.52
CA GLU A 137 -12.66 4.15 -27.04
C GLU A 137 -12.66 2.70 -27.59
N ASP A 138 -11.51 2.23 -28.08
CA ASP A 138 -11.35 0.88 -28.62
C ASP A 138 -11.11 -0.16 -27.50
N ASN A 139 -10.61 0.28 -26.33
CA ASN A 139 -10.41 -0.54 -25.13
C ASN A 139 -10.97 0.12 -23.87
N PRO A 140 -12.32 0.22 -23.75
CA PRO A 140 -12.95 0.85 -22.59
C PRO A 140 -12.81 0.04 -21.30
N ARG A 141 -12.28 -1.18 -21.39
CA ARG A 141 -11.92 -2.06 -20.27
C ARG A 141 -10.40 -2.13 -20.12
N GLY A 142 -9.73 -0.99 -20.10
CA GLY A 142 -8.28 -0.95 -19.85
C GLY A 142 -7.85 -1.52 -18.50
N ASP A 143 -8.78 -2.07 -17.73
CA ASP A 143 -8.59 -2.70 -16.45
C ASP A 143 -9.11 -4.15 -16.53
N GLU A 144 -8.19 -5.10 -16.50
CA GLU A 144 -8.46 -6.53 -16.35
C GLU A 144 -7.78 -7.03 -15.10
N ASP A 145 -8.47 -7.84 -14.30
CA ASP A 145 -7.93 -8.48 -13.12
C ASP A 145 -7.25 -9.80 -13.51
N VAL A 146 -6.00 -9.75 -13.99
CA VAL A 146 -5.22 -10.95 -14.28
C VAL A 146 -4.38 -11.31 -13.04
N PRO A 147 -4.66 -12.46 -12.38
CA PRO A 147 -3.90 -12.87 -11.21
C PRO A 147 -2.44 -13.12 -11.55
N LEU A 148 -1.53 -12.59 -10.72
CA LEU A 148 -0.10 -12.82 -10.78
C LEU A 148 0.35 -13.77 -9.67
N GLU A 149 1.36 -14.57 -9.95
CA GLU A 149 1.91 -15.53 -8.99
C GLU A 149 2.47 -14.82 -7.76
N VAL A 150 2.23 -15.40 -6.57
CA VAL A 150 2.84 -15.00 -5.31
C VAL A 150 3.68 -16.16 -4.79
N THR A 151 4.98 -15.93 -4.59
CA THR A 151 5.91 -16.92 -4.04
C THR A 151 6.02 -16.78 -2.52
N LYS A 152 6.44 -17.86 -1.84
CA LYS A 152 6.66 -17.83 -0.39
C LYS A 152 7.96 -17.11 -0.04
N PRO A 153 8.09 -16.55 1.18
CA PRO A 153 9.35 -16.01 1.66
C PRO A 153 10.51 -16.99 1.50
N GLY A 154 11.64 -16.50 0.94
CA GLY A 154 12.83 -17.32 0.67
C GLY A 154 12.79 -18.16 -0.61
N ALA A 155 11.68 -18.20 -1.33
CA ALA A 155 11.61 -18.78 -2.67
C ALA A 155 12.15 -17.79 -3.72
N PRO A 156 12.50 -18.25 -4.94
CA PRO A 156 12.79 -17.35 -6.06
C PRO A 156 11.63 -16.38 -6.31
N LEU A 157 11.96 -15.19 -6.80
CA LEU A 157 10.95 -14.21 -7.18
C LEU A 157 10.04 -14.79 -8.28
N PRO A 158 8.76 -14.40 -8.31
CA PRO A 158 7.87 -14.82 -9.37
C PRO A 158 8.32 -14.18 -10.70
N PRO A 159 8.22 -14.89 -11.84
CA PRO A 159 8.76 -14.42 -13.12
C PRO A 159 8.30 -13.04 -13.55
N TRP A 160 7.07 -12.67 -13.23
CA TRP A 160 6.50 -11.38 -13.60
C TRP A 160 7.24 -10.18 -13.01
N LEU A 161 7.94 -10.32 -11.87
CA LEU A 161 8.78 -9.25 -11.30
C LEU A 161 10.14 -9.11 -12.02
N GLU A 162 10.52 -10.09 -12.83
CA GLU A 162 11.77 -10.09 -13.60
C GLU A 162 11.55 -9.72 -15.07
N GLU A 163 10.29 -9.52 -15.48
CA GLU A 163 9.94 -9.09 -16.83
C GLU A 163 10.35 -7.65 -17.07
N ASP A 164 10.70 -7.34 -18.32
CA ASP A 164 10.86 -5.95 -18.79
C ASP A 164 9.47 -5.35 -19.05
N TRP A 165 8.86 -4.87 -17.99
CA TRP A 165 7.53 -4.25 -17.99
C TRP A 165 7.70 -2.73 -17.77
N PRO A 166 7.15 -1.84 -18.56
CA PRO A 166 5.94 -1.94 -19.35
C PRO A 166 6.13 -2.19 -20.84
N SER A 167 7.23 -2.75 -21.26
CA SER A 167 7.56 -2.90 -22.67
C SER A 167 6.78 -4.00 -23.44
N ARG A 168 5.58 -4.33 -22.98
CA ARG A 168 4.66 -5.19 -23.74
C ARG A 168 3.85 -4.43 -24.76
#